data_852d4622fd5fe619098f3fb19501a4d0
#
_entry.id   852d4622fd5fe619098f3fb19501a4d0
#
_cell.length_a   1.000
_cell.length_b   1.000
_cell.length_c   1.000
_cell.angle_alpha   90.00
_cell.angle_beta   90.00
_cell.angle_gamma   90.00
#
_symmetry.space_group_name_H-M   'P 1'
#
loop_
_entity.id
_entity.type
_entity.pdbx_description
1 polymer ?
#
loop_
_entity_poly.entity_id
_entity_poly.type
_entity_poly.pdbx_seq_one_letter_code
_entity_poly.pdbx_strand_id
1 'polypeptide(L)'
;MRADVDNLGAAFMAGFPGIYATLGRSAALSRQLSLFFKMYVNTLCAGEVNGMQEMQHSRFSLFGVAKDKARKVHIVYSGGDDMFIVGAWDELIELAVDIRRAFARFTNGKLTFSAGIGLFDSKCPMAEMARQSGALESAAKSLPEKDGIALFGVPDSESNKNYEVAVYKWQDFTEKVCGEKLAFCRQYLGYPGNEAPERLTAGKSLLYRMMELLIDTKGKINLARFAYAIARLEPKENSLSYSSYQKVRKQFYQWYKQEDDRKQLITALELIIYSIREKGE
;
A
#
# COMPACT_ATOMS: atom_id res chain seq x y z
N MET A 1 3.87 6.64 8.62
CA MET A 1 3.18 5.36 8.90
C MET A 1 3.06 5.17 10.39
N ARG A 2 1.85 4.91 10.87
CA ARG A 2 1.63 4.29 12.19
C ARG A 2 1.11 2.88 12.00
N ALA A 3 1.51 1.98 12.88
CA ALA A 3 1.02 0.61 12.88
C ALA A 3 1.01 0.05 14.29
N ASP A 4 0.06 -0.82 14.57
CA ASP A 4 -0.14 -1.41 15.89
C ASP A 4 -0.68 -2.84 15.76
N VAL A 5 -0.27 -3.72 16.68
CA VAL A 5 -0.65 -5.14 16.68
C VAL A 5 -2.13 -5.30 16.97
N ASP A 6 -2.80 -6.10 16.16
CA ASP A 6 -4.23 -6.34 16.29
C ASP A 6 -4.54 -7.27 17.46
N ASN A 7 -5.58 -6.91 18.24
CA ASN A 7 -6.14 -7.74 19.31
C ASN A 7 -5.13 -8.22 20.37
N LEU A 8 -4.05 -7.48 20.57
CA LEU A 8 -2.98 -7.88 21.49
C LEU A 8 -3.49 -8.08 22.94
N GLY A 9 -4.39 -7.23 23.42
CA GLY A 9 -5.02 -7.41 24.74
C GLY A 9 -5.70 -8.76 24.88
N ALA A 10 -6.44 -9.18 23.84
CA ALA A 10 -7.07 -10.50 23.83
C ALA A 10 -6.02 -11.64 23.80
N ALA A 11 -4.92 -11.46 23.07
CA ALA A 11 -3.84 -12.43 23.05
C ALA A 11 -3.18 -12.61 24.45
N PHE A 12 -3.01 -11.54 25.21
CA PHE A 12 -2.52 -11.63 26.59
C PHE A 12 -3.51 -12.24 27.57
N MET A 13 -4.81 -11.95 27.41
CA MET A 13 -5.85 -12.42 28.33
C MET A 13 -6.27 -13.87 28.06
N ALA A 14 -6.39 -14.25 26.79
CA ALA A 14 -6.98 -15.52 26.38
C ALA A 14 -6.10 -16.34 25.42
N GLY A 15 -4.90 -15.87 25.07
CA GLY A 15 -4.02 -16.54 24.12
C GLY A 15 -3.36 -17.83 24.64
N PHE A 16 -3.39 -18.04 25.96
CA PHE A 16 -2.87 -19.25 26.59
C PHE A 16 -3.99 -20.00 27.31
N PRO A 17 -4.39 -21.19 26.83
CA PRO A 17 -5.48 -21.95 27.43
C PRO A 17 -5.06 -22.66 28.74
N GLY A 18 -5.94 -22.67 29.73
CA GLY A 18 -5.87 -23.50 30.96
C GLY A 18 -4.56 -23.32 31.73
N ILE A 19 -3.86 -24.43 31.96
CA ILE A 19 -2.58 -24.47 32.73
C ILE A 19 -1.45 -23.65 32.09
N TYR A 20 -1.62 -23.24 30.85
CA TYR A 20 -0.62 -22.44 30.15
C TYR A 20 -0.78 -20.93 30.35
N ALA A 21 -1.87 -20.47 30.98
CA ALA A 21 -2.11 -19.08 31.32
C ALA A 21 -1.26 -18.67 32.53
N THR A 22 0.03 -18.46 32.30
CA THR A 22 1.00 -18.10 33.38
C THR A 22 1.61 -16.74 33.09
N LEU A 23 1.93 -15.99 34.16
CA LEU A 23 2.63 -14.69 34.06
C LEU A 23 3.93 -14.80 33.25
N GLY A 24 4.69 -15.90 33.47
CA GLY A 24 5.92 -16.14 32.73
C GLY A 24 5.75 -16.22 31.23
N ARG A 25 4.66 -16.82 30.72
CA ARG A 25 4.35 -16.88 29.27
C ARG A 25 3.91 -15.53 28.72
N SER A 26 3.09 -14.80 29.45
CA SER A 26 2.72 -13.44 29.08
C SER A 26 3.96 -12.53 29.02
N ALA A 27 4.85 -12.61 30.00
CA ALA A 27 6.12 -11.89 29.98
C ALA A 27 7.03 -12.30 28.81
N ALA A 28 7.07 -13.60 28.47
CA ALA A 28 7.82 -14.08 27.31
C ALA A 28 7.25 -13.55 26.00
N LEU A 29 5.91 -13.56 25.81
CA LEU A 29 5.26 -12.97 24.64
C LEU A 29 5.57 -11.48 24.50
N SER A 30 5.43 -10.72 25.58
CA SER A 30 5.77 -9.28 25.60
C SER A 30 7.23 -9.03 25.20
N ARG A 31 8.15 -9.83 25.74
CA ARG A 31 9.59 -9.74 25.39
C ARG A 31 9.84 -10.07 23.94
N GLN A 32 9.21 -11.11 23.40
CA GLN A 32 9.36 -11.49 21.99
C GLN A 32 8.82 -10.40 21.05
N LEU A 33 7.66 -9.81 21.33
CA LEU A 33 7.12 -8.70 20.57
C LEU A 33 8.06 -7.48 20.61
N SER A 34 8.54 -7.12 21.82
CA SER A 34 9.52 -6.03 21.95
C SER A 34 10.80 -6.30 21.17
N LEU A 35 11.27 -7.54 21.11
CA LEU A 35 12.43 -7.94 20.32
C LEU A 35 12.16 -7.75 18.82
N PHE A 36 10.97 -8.16 18.34
CA PHE A 36 10.58 -7.96 16.94
C PHE A 36 10.61 -6.48 16.57
N PHE A 37 9.90 -5.64 17.29
CA PHE A 37 9.79 -4.21 16.96
C PHE A 37 11.11 -3.46 17.14
N LYS A 38 11.92 -3.79 18.13
CA LYS A 38 13.20 -3.09 18.37
C LYS A 38 14.35 -3.55 17.49
N MET A 39 14.41 -4.81 17.11
CA MET A 39 15.54 -5.36 16.36
C MET A 39 15.20 -5.70 14.91
N TYR A 40 14.14 -6.49 14.67
CA TYR A 40 13.82 -6.94 13.32
C TYR A 40 13.39 -5.78 12.42
N VAL A 41 12.58 -4.84 12.93
CA VAL A 41 12.18 -3.65 12.17
C VAL A 41 13.40 -2.82 11.78
N ASN A 42 14.37 -2.63 12.68
CA ASN A 42 15.62 -1.93 12.36
C ASN A 42 16.42 -2.63 11.26
N THR A 43 16.55 -3.95 11.33
CA THR A 43 17.22 -4.76 10.30
C THR A 43 16.54 -4.62 8.93
N LEU A 44 15.20 -4.64 8.89
CA LEU A 44 14.42 -4.43 7.66
C LEU A 44 14.62 -3.01 7.08
N CYS A 45 14.76 -1.98 7.94
CA CYS A 45 15.06 -0.61 7.52
C CYS A 45 16.47 -0.49 6.96
N ALA A 46 17.45 -1.11 7.62
CA ALA A 46 18.85 -1.09 7.18
C ALA A 46 19.08 -1.83 5.86
N GLY A 47 18.14 -2.68 5.46
CA GLY A 47 18.29 -3.54 4.28
C GLY A 47 19.30 -4.67 4.51
N GLU A 48 19.71 -4.90 5.73
CA GLU A 48 20.61 -5.98 6.11
C GLU A 48 19.85 -7.29 6.15
N VAL A 49 20.09 -8.13 5.18
CA VAL A 49 19.57 -9.52 5.15
C VAL A 49 20.57 -10.48 5.79
N ASN A 50 21.71 -9.95 6.25
CA ASN A 50 22.84 -10.69 6.77
C ASN A 50 22.56 -11.25 8.19
N GLY A 51 22.16 -12.50 8.27
CA GLY A 51 21.97 -13.26 9.50
C GLY A 51 20.74 -14.13 9.52
N MET A 52 19.78 -13.92 8.65
CA MET A 52 18.63 -14.79 8.46
C MET A 52 18.63 -15.38 7.06
N GLN A 53 19.59 -16.27 6.77
CA GLN A 53 19.69 -16.98 5.48
C GLN A 53 18.41 -17.73 5.10
N GLU A 54 17.50 -17.96 6.03
CA GLU A 54 16.18 -18.57 5.77
C GLU A 54 15.07 -17.54 5.48
N MET A 55 15.31 -16.24 5.66
CA MET A 55 14.38 -15.15 5.31
C MET A 55 14.71 -14.50 3.96
N GLN A 56 15.38 -15.19 3.07
CA GLN A 56 15.61 -14.76 1.67
C GLN A 56 14.29 -14.70 0.88
N HIS A 57 13.37 -13.84 1.34
CA HIS A 57 12.34 -13.33 0.47
C HIS A 57 12.85 -12.03 -0.13
N SER A 58 12.80 -11.96 -1.43
CA SER A 58 13.02 -10.73 -2.16
C SER A 58 12.25 -9.59 -1.48
N ARG A 59 12.92 -8.49 -1.18
CA ARG A 59 12.30 -7.26 -0.69
C ARG A 59 11.10 -6.94 -1.58
N PHE A 60 9.99 -6.57 -0.98
CA PHE A 60 8.85 -6.12 -1.75
C PHE A 60 9.21 -4.83 -2.47
N SER A 61 8.83 -4.73 -3.73
CA SER A 61 9.02 -3.54 -4.54
C SER A 61 7.75 -3.20 -5.29
N LEU A 62 7.25 -1.98 -5.10
CA LEU A 62 6.10 -1.43 -5.81
C LEU A 62 6.34 -1.35 -7.31
N PHE A 63 7.56 -0.97 -7.69
CA PHE A 63 7.91 -0.69 -9.08
C PHE A 63 8.90 -1.71 -9.67
N GLY A 64 9.14 -2.84 -9.00
CA GLY A 64 9.98 -3.94 -9.50
C GLY A 64 11.46 -3.58 -9.66
N VAL A 65 11.91 -2.53 -9.00
CA VAL A 65 13.32 -2.14 -8.95
C VAL A 65 13.89 -2.68 -7.65
N ALA A 66 14.84 -3.62 -7.76
CA ALA A 66 15.57 -4.10 -6.59
C ALA A 66 16.42 -2.94 -6.01
N LYS A 67 16.24 -2.67 -4.72
CA LYS A 67 17.02 -1.67 -4.00
C LYS A 67 17.87 -2.40 -2.95
N ASP A 68 19.17 -2.53 -3.21
CA ASP A 68 20.12 -3.21 -2.31
C ASP A 68 20.66 -2.30 -1.18
N LYS A 69 20.08 -1.10 -1.04
CA LYS A 69 20.50 -0.09 -0.06
C LYS A 69 19.55 -0.02 1.12
N ALA A 70 20.02 0.58 2.22
CA ALA A 70 19.16 0.97 3.34
C ALA A 70 17.96 1.78 2.84
N ARG A 71 16.80 1.57 3.46
CA ARG A 71 15.58 2.29 3.10
C ARG A 71 15.67 3.75 3.56
N LYS A 72 15.15 4.66 2.78
CA LYS A 72 15.07 6.09 3.13
C LYS A 72 13.94 6.35 4.12
N VAL A 73 14.04 5.75 5.30
CA VAL A 73 13.06 5.85 6.37
C VAL A 73 13.74 6.18 7.69
N HIS A 74 12.99 6.80 8.60
CA HIS A 74 13.43 7.10 9.95
C HIS A 74 12.41 6.57 10.94
N ILE A 75 12.85 5.75 11.87
CA ILE A 75 12.02 5.23 12.96
C ILE A 75 11.93 6.31 14.02
N VAL A 76 10.75 6.92 14.18
CA VAL A 76 10.50 7.90 15.25
C VAL A 76 10.39 7.17 16.58
N TYR A 77 9.58 6.11 16.60
CA TYR A 77 9.60 5.12 17.67
C TYR A 77 9.16 3.75 17.14
N SER A 78 9.65 2.70 17.78
CA SER A 78 9.22 1.33 17.56
C SER A 78 9.47 0.54 18.84
N GLY A 79 8.43 -0.07 19.40
CA GLY A 79 8.56 -0.86 20.63
C GLY A 79 7.23 -1.29 21.19
N GLY A 80 7.26 -2.36 21.98
CA GLY A 80 6.02 -2.94 22.49
C GLY A 80 5.22 -3.60 21.38
N ASP A 81 4.20 -2.94 20.94
CA ASP A 81 3.22 -3.40 19.95
C ASP A 81 2.96 -2.40 18.83
N ASP A 82 3.46 -1.18 18.96
CA ASP A 82 3.23 -0.12 17.99
C ASP A 82 4.52 0.49 17.45
N MET A 83 4.38 1.19 16.32
CA MET A 83 5.49 1.90 15.69
C MET A 83 5.01 3.16 14.96
N PHE A 84 5.91 4.16 14.89
CA PHE A 84 5.75 5.32 14.04
C PHE A 84 7.04 5.55 13.25
N ILE A 85 6.91 5.47 11.92
CA ILE A 85 8.01 5.55 10.97
C ILE A 85 7.68 6.61 9.93
N VAL A 86 8.65 7.44 9.58
CA VAL A 86 8.55 8.46 8.52
C VAL A 86 9.62 8.22 7.47
N GLY A 87 9.37 8.63 6.22
CA GLY A 87 10.35 8.44 5.14
C GLY A 87 9.77 8.65 3.76
N ALA A 88 10.53 8.27 2.74
CA ALA A 88 10.07 8.29 1.36
C ALA A 88 8.84 7.38 1.22
N TRP A 89 7.79 7.89 0.61
CA TRP A 89 6.46 7.26 0.60
C TRP A 89 6.47 5.85 -0.03
N ASP A 90 7.21 5.68 -1.13
CA ASP A 90 7.34 4.41 -1.85
C ASP A 90 8.08 3.37 -0.99
N GLU A 91 9.21 3.76 -0.39
CA GLU A 91 9.99 2.89 0.46
C GLU A 91 9.28 2.55 1.77
N LEU A 92 8.44 3.46 2.26
CA LEU A 92 7.64 3.23 3.46
C LEU A 92 6.51 2.21 3.23
N ILE A 93 5.85 2.25 2.07
CA ILE A 93 4.85 1.25 1.68
C ILE A 93 5.53 -0.11 1.47
N GLU A 94 6.66 -0.15 0.78
CA GLU A 94 7.45 -1.38 0.58
C GLU A 94 7.89 -1.99 1.91
N LEU A 95 8.39 -1.15 2.83
CA LEU A 95 8.77 -1.56 4.18
C LEU A 95 7.58 -2.14 4.96
N ALA A 96 6.42 -1.50 4.89
CA ALA A 96 5.21 -1.95 5.57
C ALA A 96 4.80 -3.37 5.16
N VAL A 97 4.88 -3.67 3.86
CA VAL A 97 4.63 -5.04 3.35
C VAL A 97 5.68 -6.02 3.86
N ASP A 98 6.96 -5.63 3.89
CA ASP A 98 8.02 -6.51 4.38
C ASP A 98 7.89 -6.76 5.89
N ILE A 99 7.57 -5.73 6.69
CA ILE A 99 7.27 -5.90 8.13
C ILE A 99 6.08 -6.85 8.31
N ARG A 100 4.98 -6.70 7.53
CA ARG A 100 3.82 -7.58 7.63
C ARG A 100 4.18 -9.04 7.34
N ARG A 101 4.99 -9.29 6.32
CA ARG A 101 5.47 -10.63 5.98
C ARG A 101 6.37 -11.21 7.07
N ALA A 102 7.32 -10.41 7.59
CA ALA A 102 8.20 -10.82 8.67
C ALA A 102 7.43 -11.11 9.95
N PHE A 103 6.46 -10.25 10.32
CA PHE A 103 5.62 -10.41 11.50
C PHE A 103 4.75 -11.66 11.43
N ALA A 104 4.14 -11.94 10.27
CA ALA A 104 3.36 -13.15 10.07
C ALA A 104 4.19 -14.43 10.28
N ARG A 105 5.46 -14.43 9.85
CA ARG A 105 6.38 -15.54 10.10
C ARG A 105 6.79 -15.63 11.55
N PHE A 106 7.16 -14.50 12.14
CA PHE A 106 7.58 -14.43 13.53
C PHE A 106 6.50 -14.93 14.49
N THR A 107 5.23 -14.62 14.22
CA THR A 107 4.08 -15.03 15.02
C THR A 107 3.41 -16.32 14.54
N ASN A 108 3.96 -16.95 13.50
CA ASN A 108 3.35 -18.10 12.83
C ASN A 108 1.87 -17.81 12.42
N GLY A 109 1.60 -16.61 11.97
CA GLY A 109 0.27 -16.14 11.55
C GLY A 109 -0.76 -15.99 12.68
N LYS A 110 -0.33 -16.08 13.96
CA LYS A 110 -1.26 -15.99 15.11
C LYS A 110 -1.60 -14.58 15.51
N LEU A 111 -0.73 -13.63 15.19
CA LEU A 111 -0.97 -12.21 15.40
C LEU A 111 -0.87 -11.48 14.07
N THR A 112 -1.67 -10.44 13.94
CA THR A 112 -1.68 -9.53 12.80
C THR A 112 -1.39 -8.12 13.27
N PHE A 113 -1.12 -7.21 12.36
CA PHE A 113 -1.12 -5.78 12.67
C PHE A 113 -1.78 -4.99 11.55
N SER A 114 -2.34 -3.85 11.92
CA SER A 114 -2.93 -2.89 11.00
C SER A 114 -2.06 -1.63 10.91
N ALA A 115 -2.01 -1.02 9.72
CA ALA A 115 -1.19 0.14 9.46
C ALA A 115 -1.95 1.25 8.74
N GLY A 116 -1.62 2.50 9.11
CA GLY A 116 -2.06 3.70 8.41
C GLY A 116 -0.86 4.46 7.83
N ILE A 117 -0.89 4.75 6.52
CA ILE A 117 0.17 5.46 5.81
C ILE A 117 -0.41 6.73 5.20
N GLY A 118 -0.08 7.89 5.78
CA GLY A 118 -0.41 9.20 5.24
C GLY A 118 0.72 9.73 4.34
N LEU A 119 0.34 10.56 3.37
CA LEU A 119 1.27 11.32 2.53
C LEU A 119 1.21 12.78 2.95
N PHE A 120 2.36 13.35 3.26
CA PHE A 120 2.47 14.69 3.85
C PHE A 120 3.47 15.54 3.09
N ASP A 121 3.25 16.85 3.10
CA ASP A 121 4.26 17.81 2.71
C ASP A 121 5.45 17.75 3.67
N SER A 122 6.65 18.03 3.17
CA SER A 122 7.90 18.03 3.96
C SER A 122 7.90 19.00 5.14
N LYS A 123 7.03 20.01 5.12
CA LYS A 123 6.87 21.01 6.19
C LYS A 123 5.78 20.65 7.19
N CYS A 124 5.09 19.53 7.01
CA CYS A 124 4.02 19.12 7.92
C CYS A 124 4.59 18.83 9.32
N PRO A 125 4.00 19.39 10.40
CA PRO A 125 4.43 19.10 11.76
C PRO A 125 4.34 17.60 12.09
N MET A 126 5.34 17.06 12.80
CA MET A 126 5.39 15.63 13.17
C MET A 126 4.16 15.18 13.97
N ALA A 127 3.65 16.04 14.86
CA ALA A 127 2.44 15.76 15.64
C ALA A 127 1.21 15.56 14.74
N GLU A 128 1.09 16.35 13.68
CA GLU A 128 -0.01 16.24 12.72
C GLU A 128 0.14 14.98 11.86
N MET A 129 1.37 14.66 11.43
CA MET A 129 1.65 13.38 10.75
C MET A 129 1.24 12.19 11.62
N ALA A 130 1.57 12.21 12.91
CA ALA A 130 1.23 11.15 13.86
C ALA A 130 -0.29 11.04 14.05
N ARG A 131 -0.99 12.18 14.19
CA ARG A 131 -2.45 12.22 14.35
C ARG A 131 -3.16 11.63 13.14
N GLN A 132 -2.83 12.10 11.95
CA GLN A 132 -3.47 11.65 10.70
C GLN A 132 -3.14 10.19 10.37
N SER A 133 -1.87 9.77 10.55
CA SER A 133 -1.51 8.37 10.37
C SER A 133 -2.22 7.46 11.38
N GLY A 134 -2.48 7.94 12.61
CA GLY A 134 -3.27 7.22 13.60
C GLY A 134 -4.74 7.09 13.22
N ALA A 135 -5.33 8.11 12.59
CA ALA A 135 -6.69 8.03 12.07
C ALA A 135 -6.79 7.00 10.93
N LEU A 136 -5.79 6.96 10.04
CA LEU A 136 -5.69 5.94 8.99
C LEU A 136 -5.51 4.52 9.58
N GLU A 137 -4.67 4.36 10.60
CA GLU A 137 -4.52 3.09 11.32
C GLU A 137 -5.87 2.63 11.90
N SER A 138 -6.62 3.54 12.52
CA SER A 138 -7.97 3.26 13.04
C SER A 138 -8.93 2.83 11.93
N ALA A 139 -8.86 3.45 10.75
CA ALA A 139 -9.62 3.05 9.58
C ALA A 139 -9.24 1.62 9.11
N ALA A 140 -7.94 1.29 9.09
CA ALA A 140 -7.49 -0.07 8.78
C ALA A 140 -8.01 -1.10 9.79
N LYS A 141 -8.05 -0.75 11.09
CA LYS A 141 -8.57 -1.61 12.16
C LYS A 141 -10.09 -1.77 12.16
N SER A 142 -10.82 -0.95 11.40
CA SER A 142 -12.28 -1.09 11.24
C SER A 142 -12.68 -2.24 10.31
N LEU A 143 -11.75 -2.81 9.55
CA LEU A 143 -12.02 -3.98 8.74
C LEU A 143 -12.43 -5.19 9.59
N PRO A 144 -13.34 -6.04 9.10
CA PRO A 144 -13.59 -7.34 9.73
C PRO A 144 -12.28 -8.12 9.85
N GLU A 145 -12.00 -8.62 11.07
CA GLU A 145 -10.77 -9.34 11.42
C GLU A 145 -9.49 -8.48 11.41
N LYS A 146 -9.62 -7.15 11.17
CA LYS A 146 -8.49 -6.23 11.08
C LYS A 146 -7.48 -6.64 9.99
N ASP A 147 -6.18 -6.79 10.32
CA ASP A 147 -5.12 -7.19 9.37
C ASP A 147 -5.11 -6.33 8.11
N GLY A 148 -5.21 -5.01 8.29
CA GLY A 148 -5.46 -4.05 7.23
C GLY A 148 -4.37 -3.02 7.03
N ILE A 149 -4.42 -2.39 5.87
CA ILE A 149 -3.65 -1.20 5.53
C ILE A 149 -4.60 -0.11 5.03
N ALA A 150 -4.42 1.11 5.53
CA ALA A 150 -5.08 2.30 5.01
C ALA A 150 -4.04 3.25 4.44
N LEU A 151 -4.29 3.72 3.22
CA LEU A 151 -3.35 4.51 2.44
C LEU A 151 -3.98 5.83 2.06
N PHE A 152 -3.19 6.89 2.14
CA PHE A 152 -3.52 8.22 1.63
C PHE A 152 -4.83 8.79 2.21
N GLY A 153 -5.12 10.02 1.89
CA GLY A 153 -6.33 10.68 2.36
C GLY A 153 -6.24 11.16 3.82
N VAL A 154 -7.26 11.91 4.21
CA VAL A 154 -7.45 12.39 5.59
C VAL A 154 -8.85 11.96 6.02
N PRO A 155 -8.99 11.04 6.98
CA PRO A 155 -10.29 10.48 7.37
C PRO A 155 -11.33 11.54 7.82
N ASP A 156 -10.87 12.69 8.31
CA ASP A 156 -11.72 13.73 8.93
C ASP A 156 -11.88 15.01 8.09
N SER A 157 -11.44 15.04 6.83
CA SER A 157 -11.59 16.27 6.05
C SER A 157 -12.99 16.35 5.42
N GLU A 158 -13.87 17.18 6.00
CA GLU A 158 -15.16 17.56 5.38
C GLU A 158 -14.98 18.20 3.98
N SER A 159 -13.78 18.67 3.67
CA SER A 159 -13.44 19.34 2.43
C SER A 159 -13.20 18.42 1.24
N ASN A 160 -13.05 17.11 1.44
CA ASN A 160 -12.68 16.17 0.36
C ASN A 160 -13.65 14.99 0.27
N LYS A 161 -14.94 15.29 0.04
CA LYS A 161 -15.99 14.27 -0.14
C LYS A 161 -15.75 13.28 -1.28
N ASN A 162 -14.70 13.48 -2.09
CA ASN A 162 -14.41 12.65 -3.27
C ASN A 162 -13.25 11.68 -3.09
N TYR A 163 -12.50 11.75 -1.98
CA TYR A 163 -11.39 10.82 -1.71
C TYR A 163 -11.71 9.99 -0.47
N GLU A 164 -12.36 8.86 -0.68
CA GLU A 164 -12.42 7.83 0.36
C GLU A 164 -11.00 7.33 0.67
N VAL A 165 -10.70 7.14 1.96
CA VAL A 165 -9.46 6.52 2.38
C VAL A 165 -9.39 5.12 1.76
N ALA A 166 -8.27 4.80 1.11
CA ALA A 166 -8.04 3.49 0.51
C ALA A 166 -7.71 2.48 1.61
N VAL A 167 -8.70 1.67 1.99
CA VAL A 167 -8.57 0.67 3.06
C VAL A 167 -8.66 -0.73 2.45
N TYR A 168 -7.68 -1.57 2.75
CA TYR A 168 -7.58 -2.94 2.23
C TYR A 168 -7.11 -3.91 3.32
N LYS A 169 -7.48 -5.19 3.20
CA LYS A 169 -6.72 -6.27 3.84
C LYS A 169 -5.32 -6.32 3.20
N TRP A 170 -4.31 -6.68 3.96
CA TRP A 170 -2.93 -6.77 3.43
C TRP A 170 -2.81 -7.67 2.19
N GLN A 171 -3.55 -8.78 2.18
CA GLN A 171 -3.57 -9.68 1.04
C GLN A 171 -4.15 -8.99 -0.21
N ASP A 172 -5.31 -8.33 -0.10
CA ASP A 172 -5.92 -7.61 -1.22
C ASP A 172 -5.03 -6.49 -1.74
N PHE A 173 -4.36 -5.77 -0.85
CA PHE A 173 -3.41 -4.74 -1.24
C PHE A 173 -2.23 -5.33 -2.02
N THR A 174 -1.61 -6.40 -1.52
CA THR A 174 -0.42 -6.97 -2.16
C THR A 174 -0.74 -7.72 -3.45
N GLU A 175 -1.83 -8.49 -3.50
CA GLU A 175 -2.18 -9.33 -4.65
C GLU A 175 -2.99 -8.56 -5.70
N LYS A 176 -4.06 -7.84 -5.27
CA LYS A 176 -4.99 -7.20 -6.21
C LYS A 176 -4.53 -5.79 -6.60
N VAL A 177 -4.17 -4.94 -5.62
CA VAL A 177 -3.73 -3.57 -5.94
C VAL A 177 -2.35 -3.61 -6.58
N CYS A 178 -1.35 -4.19 -5.91
CA CYS A 178 0.04 -4.17 -6.41
C CYS A 178 0.29 -5.24 -7.47
N GLY A 179 -0.12 -6.49 -7.21
CA GLY A 179 0.17 -7.65 -8.06
C GLY A 179 -0.65 -7.68 -9.35
N GLU A 180 -1.88 -7.17 -9.33
CA GLU A 180 -2.74 -7.16 -10.51
C GLU A 180 -2.83 -5.77 -11.15
N LYS A 181 -3.43 -4.77 -10.46
CA LYS A 181 -3.73 -3.46 -11.06
C LYS A 181 -2.48 -2.65 -11.37
N LEU A 182 -1.61 -2.47 -10.38
CA LEU A 182 -0.36 -1.73 -10.56
C LEU A 182 0.58 -2.42 -11.54
N ALA A 183 0.74 -3.74 -11.43
CA ALA A 183 1.58 -4.52 -12.33
C ALA A 183 1.07 -4.44 -13.78
N PHE A 184 -0.25 -4.56 -14.00
CA PHE A 184 -0.86 -4.41 -15.31
C PHE A 184 -0.64 -2.99 -15.88
N CYS A 185 -0.90 -1.95 -15.08
CA CYS A 185 -0.67 -0.57 -15.53
C CYS A 185 0.81 -0.35 -15.90
N ARG A 186 1.74 -0.86 -15.13
CA ARG A 186 3.18 -0.76 -15.43
C ARG A 186 3.59 -1.51 -16.69
N GLN A 187 2.93 -2.62 -16.98
CA GLN A 187 3.23 -3.43 -18.15
C GLN A 187 2.75 -2.79 -19.46
N TYR A 188 1.57 -2.15 -19.42
CA TYR A 188 0.89 -1.71 -20.64
C TYR A 188 0.79 -0.19 -20.81
N LEU A 189 0.97 0.60 -19.75
CA LEU A 189 0.96 2.06 -19.82
C LEU A 189 2.40 2.61 -19.80
N GLY A 190 2.71 3.47 -20.77
CA GLY A 190 3.92 4.28 -20.83
C GLY A 190 3.67 5.63 -20.16
N TYR A 191 4.39 5.91 -19.08
CA TYR A 191 4.37 7.17 -18.37
C TYR A 191 5.80 7.61 -18.05
N PRO A 192 6.07 8.86 -17.63
CA PRO A 192 7.43 9.33 -17.35
C PRO A 192 8.23 8.37 -16.46
N GLY A 193 9.36 7.87 -16.98
CA GLY A 193 10.21 6.87 -16.34
C GLY A 193 9.80 5.41 -16.52
N ASN A 194 8.77 5.15 -17.32
CA ASN A 194 8.30 3.81 -17.70
C ASN A 194 7.92 3.74 -19.18
N GLU A 195 8.60 4.52 -20.03
CA GLU A 195 8.35 4.56 -21.47
C GLU A 195 8.90 3.32 -22.16
N ALA A 196 8.13 2.80 -23.12
CA ALA A 196 8.56 1.76 -24.05
C ALA A 196 7.68 1.81 -25.32
N PRO A 197 8.20 1.46 -26.51
CA PRO A 197 7.44 1.51 -27.77
C PRO A 197 6.17 0.65 -27.77
N GLU A 198 6.15 -0.43 -27.01
CA GLU A 198 5.02 -1.35 -26.91
C GLU A 198 3.95 -0.86 -25.94
N ARG A 199 4.22 0.18 -25.14
CA ARG A 199 3.31 0.70 -24.12
C ARG A 199 2.48 1.85 -24.67
N LEU A 200 1.26 1.96 -24.15
CA LEU A 200 0.40 3.10 -24.42
C LEU A 200 0.90 4.34 -23.70
N THR A 201 1.19 5.40 -24.44
CA THR A 201 1.59 6.66 -23.82
C THR A 201 0.45 7.27 -23.01
N ALA A 202 0.60 7.30 -21.70
CA ALA A 202 -0.35 7.86 -20.75
C ALA A 202 0.28 9.07 -20.04
N GLY A 203 -0.06 10.26 -20.49
CA GLY A 203 0.38 11.50 -19.84
C GLY A 203 -0.27 11.66 -18.45
N LYS A 204 0.39 12.44 -17.57
CA LYS A 204 -0.07 12.74 -16.19
C LYS A 204 -1.54 13.21 -16.15
N SER A 205 -1.93 14.12 -17.04
CA SER A 205 -3.31 14.64 -17.12
C SER A 205 -4.36 13.56 -17.41
N LEU A 206 -4.01 12.55 -18.22
CA LEU A 206 -4.89 11.45 -18.51
C LEU A 206 -5.10 10.55 -17.29
N LEU A 207 -4.01 10.24 -16.56
CA LEU A 207 -4.10 9.42 -15.35
C LEU A 207 -5.00 10.06 -14.30
N TYR A 208 -4.87 11.38 -14.07
CA TYR A 208 -5.78 12.13 -13.21
C TYR A 208 -7.23 12.07 -13.69
N ARG A 209 -7.46 12.29 -14.97
CA ARG A 209 -8.81 12.22 -15.53
C ARG A 209 -9.42 10.83 -15.41
N MET A 210 -8.64 9.78 -15.58
CA MET A 210 -9.11 8.41 -15.36
C MET A 210 -9.53 8.20 -13.90
N MET A 211 -8.73 8.67 -12.94
CA MET A 211 -9.09 8.59 -11.53
C MET A 211 -10.40 9.30 -11.23
N GLU A 212 -10.57 10.55 -11.68
CA GLU A 212 -11.81 11.31 -11.49
C GLU A 212 -13.03 10.55 -12.02
N LEU A 213 -12.93 9.94 -13.21
CA LEU A 213 -14.02 9.19 -13.84
C LEU A 213 -14.30 7.83 -13.15
N LEU A 214 -13.32 7.28 -12.43
CA LEU A 214 -13.49 6.08 -11.62
C LEU A 214 -14.12 6.38 -10.25
N ILE A 215 -13.85 7.56 -9.68
CA ILE A 215 -14.41 8.03 -8.41
C ILE A 215 -15.89 8.41 -8.56
N ASP A 216 -16.20 9.24 -9.55
CA ASP A 216 -17.58 9.68 -9.80
C ASP A 216 -18.32 8.68 -10.70
N THR A 217 -18.97 7.71 -10.08
CA THR A 217 -19.76 6.68 -10.79
C THR A 217 -21.25 7.03 -10.90
N LYS A 218 -21.67 8.22 -10.47
CA LYS A 218 -23.08 8.63 -10.52
C LYS A 218 -23.53 8.94 -11.95
N GLY A 219 -23.91 7.89 -12.68
CA GLY A 219 -24.61 7.97 -13.96
C GLY A 219 -23.91 7.30 -15.14
N LYS A 220 -24.72 6.89 -16.14
CA LYS A 220 -24.28 6.27 -17.41
C LYS A 220 -23.32 7.16 -18.21
N ILE A 221 -23.37 8.49 -17.98
CA ILE A 221 -22.50 9.48 -18.64
C ILE A 221 -21.03 9.28 -18.28
N ASN A 222 -20.71 8.89 -17.05
CA ASN A 222 -19.32 8.73 -16.65
C ASN A 222 -18.68 7.46 -17.23
N LEU A 223 -19.44 6.39 -17.42
CA LEU A 223 -18.97 5.24 -18.20
C LEU A 223 -18.65 5.64 -19.66
N ALA A 224 -19.50 6.43 -20.29
CA ALA A 224 -19.25 6.90 -21.67
C ALA A 224 -18.01 7.83 -21.75
N ARG A 225 -17.83 8.70 -20.75
CA ARG A 225 -16.63 9.56 -20.66
C ARG A 225 -15.36 8.75 -20.39
N PHE A 226 -15.42 7.73 -19.54
CA PHE A 226 -14.33 6.81 -19.29
C PHE A 226 -13.98 6.02 -20.55
N ALA A 227 -14.99 5.51 -21.24
CA ALA A 227 -14.84 4.85 -22.54
C ALA A 227 -14.16 5.76 -23.58
N TYR A 228 -14.61 7.00 -23.67
CA TYR A 228 -14.03 7.99 -24.58
C TYR A 228 -12.57 8.33 -24.19
N ALA A 229 -12.28 8.46 -22.91
CA ALA A 229 -10.91 8.72 -22.44
C ALA A 229 -9.95 7.59 -22.85
N ILE A 230 -10.40 6.32 -22.78
CA ILE A 230 -9.63 5.17 -23.25
C ILE A 230 -9.54 5.15 -24.78
N ALA A 231 -10.63 5.43 -25.49
CA ALA A 231 -10.64 5.45 -26.96
C ALA A 231 -9.66 6.49 -27.53
N ARG A 232 -9.46 7.63 -26.86
CA ARG A 232 -8.46 8.63 -27.27
C ARG A 232 -7.01 8.16 -27.19
N LEU A 233 -6.75 7.04 -26.52
CA LEU A 233 -5.42 6.42 -26.46
C LEU A 233 -5.16 5.49 -27.65
N GLU A 234 -6.14 5.31 -28.55
CA GLU A 234 -6.01 4.38 -29.67
C GLU A 234 -4.85 4.79 -30.59
N PRO A 235 -3.81 3.98 -30.66
CA PRO A 235 -2.69 4.23 -31.55
C PRO A 235 -3.04 3.76 -32.96
N LYS A 236 -2.20 4.07 -33.95
CA LYS A 236 -2.34 3.51 -35.30
C LYS A 236 -2.31 1.97 -35.25
N GLU A 237 -3.12 1.30 -36.01
CA GLU A 237 -3.25 -0.18 -36.00
C GLU A 237 -1.92 -0.91 -36.20
N ASN A 238 -1.01 -0.34 -36.98
CA ASN A 238 0.31 -0.91 -37.27
C ASN A 238 1.37 -0.55 -36.21
N SER A 239 1.01 0.09 -35.11
CA SER A 239 1.95 0.46 -34.07
C SER A 239 2.22 -0.71 -33.11
N LEU A 240 3.41 -0.76 -32.51
CA LEU A 240 3.80 -1.76 -31.51
C LEU A 240 2.89 -1.70 -30.26
N SER A 241 2.32 -0.55 -29.96
CA SER A 241 1.44 -0.34 -28.80
C SER A 241 -0.03 -0.73 -29.01
N TYR A 242 -0.44 -1.11 -30.26
CA TYR A 242 -1.84 -1.45 -30.54
C TYR A 242 -2.34 -2.66 -29.73
N SER A 243 -1.49 -3.68 -29.58
CA SER A 243 -1.82 -4.84 -28.73
C SER A 243 -2.03 -4.43 -27.27
N SER A 244 -1.21 -3.52 -26.75
CA SER A 244 -1.35 -2.98 -25.39
C SER A 244 -2.64 -2.19 -25.24
N TYR A 245 -3.03 -1.41 -26.25
CA TYR A 245 -4.31 -0.70 -26.28
C TYR A 245 -5.50 -1.64 -26.16
N GLN A 246 -5.53 -2.71 -26.93
CA GLN A 246 -6.63 -3.68 -26.89
C GLN A 246 -6.75 -4.32 -25.49
N LYS A 247 -5.61 -4.67 -24.86
CA LYS A 247 -5.59 -5.24 -23.52
C LYS A 247 -6.05 -4.23 -22.47
N VAL A 248 -5.54 -2.99 -22.49
CA VAL A 248 -5.93 -1.92 -21.57
C VAL A 248 -7.41 -1.61 -21.71
N ARG A 249 -7.92 -1.43 -22.93
CA ARG A 249 -9.33 -1.21 -23.20
C ARG A 249 -10.21 -2.30 -22.59
N LYS A 250 -9.91 -3.57 -22.89
CA LYS A 250 -10.68 -4.71 -22.38
C LYS A 250 -10.67 -4.78 -20.86
N GLN A 251 -9.47 -4.69 -20.26
CA GLN A 251 -9.29 -4.88 -18.84
C GLN A 251 -9.87 -3.73 -18.01
N PHE A 252 -9.68 -2.48 -18.45
CA PHE A 252 -10.22 -1.31 -17.75
C PHE A 252 -11.75 -1.29 -17.78
N TYR A 253 -12.38 -1.74 -18.86
CA TYR A 253 -13.83 -1.93 -18.91
C TYR A 253 -14.32 -3.01 -17.92
N GLN A 254 -13.60 -4.08 -17.77
CA GLN A 254 -13.95 -5.12 -16.80
C GLN A 254 -13.87 -4.57 -15.37
N TRP A 255 -12.77 -3.90 -15.01
CA TRP A 255 -12.59 -3.31 -13.68
C TRP A 255 -13.55 -2.17 -13.38
N TYR A 256 -13.96 -1.40 -14.39
CA TYR A 256 -14.96 -0.34 -14.18
C TYR A 256 -16.30 -0.87 -13.65
N LYS A 257 -16.68 -2.10 -13.97
CA LYS A 257 -17.98 -2.67 -13.61
C LYS A 257 -18.09 -3.04 -12.13
N GLN A 258 -16.98 -3.40 -11.50
CA GLN A 258 -16.92 -3.85 -10.11
C GLN A 258 -16.41 -2.73 -9.21
N GLU A 259 -17.10 -2.49 -8.09
CA GLU A 259 -16.72 -1.40 -7.18
C GLU A 259 -15.34 -1.60 -6.57
N ASP A 260 -15.04 -2.82 -6.10
CA ASP A 260 -13.73 -3.14 -5.52
C ASP A 260 -12.60 -2.99 -6.53
N ASP A 261 -12.80 -3.44 -7.76
CA ASP A 261 -11.81 -3.30 -8.82
C ASP A 261 -11.56 -1.82 -9.17
N ARG A 262 -12.61 -0.98 -9.15
CA ARG A 262 -12.45 0.47 -9.34
C ARG A 262 -11.60 1.09 -8.23
N LYS A 263 -11.92 0.80 -6.97
CA LYS A 263 -11.16 1.30 -5.80
C LYS A 263 -9.69 0.87 -5.89
N GLN A 264 -9.43 -0.38 -6.23
CA GLN A 264 -8.08 -0.90 -6.40
C GLN A 264 -7.33 -0.25 -7.57
N LEU A 265 -8.01 -0.01 -8.69
CA LEU A 265 -7.43 0.67 -9.85
C LEU A 265 -7.12 2.14 -9.54
N ILE A 266 -8.00 2.85 -8.82
CA ILE A 266 -7.75 4.22 -8.35
C ILE A 266 -6.46 4.27 -7.55
N THR A 267 -6.29 3.40 -6.56
CA THR A 267 -5.07 3.35 -5.73
C THR A 267 -3.83 3.02 -6.58
N ALA A 268 -3.93 2.09 -7.53
CA ALA A 268 -2.82 1.77 -8.42
C ALA A 268 -2.41 2.96 -9.32
N LEU A 269 -3.38 3.72 -9.84
CA LEU A 269 -3.13 4.93 -10.62
C LEU A 269 -2.54 6.05 -9.75
N GLU A 270 -2.99 6.17 -8.51
CA GLU A 270 -2.47 7.13 -7.54
C GLU A 270 -0.99 6.86 -7.21
N LEU A 271 -0.62 5.61 -6.98
CA LEU A 271 0.78 5.20 -6.79
C LEU A 271 1.64 5.57 -8.01
N ILE A 272 1.14 5.37 -9.22
CA ILE A 272 1.85 5.79 -10.45
C ILE A 272 2.00 7.30 -10.51
N ILE A 273 0.93 8.05 -10.23
CA ILE A 273 0.95 9.51 -10.25
C ILE A 273 1.98 10.07 -9.26
N TYR A 274 2.05 9.52 -8.05
CA TYR A 274 3.07 9.92 -7.08
C TYR A 274 4.49 9.60 -7.57
N SER A 275 4.70 8.45 -8.19
CA SER A 275 6.02 8.10 -8.74
C SER A 275 6.50 9.03 -9.86
N ILE A 276 5.56 9.66 -10.58
CA ILE A 276 5.87 10.64 -11.63
C ILE A 276 6.19 12.03 -11.03
N ARG A 277 5.55 12.38 -9.90
CA ARG A 277 5.77 13.69 -9.25
C ARG A 277 7.19 13.84 -8.70
N GLU A 278 7.74 12.80 -8.12
CA GLU A 278 9.10 12.85 -7.53
C GLU A 278 10.22 13.07 -8.56
N LYS A 279 9.95 12.82 -9.85
CA LYS A 279 10.96 12.97 -10.91
C LYS A 279 10.93 14.33 -11.61
N GLY A 280 10.01 15.20 -11.25
CA GLY A 280 9.74 16.46 -11.95
C GLY A 280 9.78 17.73 -11.10
N GLU A 281 10.13 17.64 -9.81
CA GLU A 281 10.28 18.81 -8.92
C GLU A 281 11.67 18.88 -8.29
#